data_ba2c8b0881fc74f37e10779cebd3e1fb
#
_entry.id   ba2c8b0881fc74f37e10779cebd3e1fb
#
_cell.length_a   1.000
_cell.length_b   1.000
_cell.length_c   1.000
_cell.angle_alpha   90.00
_cell.angle_beta   90.00
_cell.angle_gamma   90.00
#
_symmetry.space_group_name_H-M   'P 1'
#
loop_
_entity.id
_entity.type
_entity.pdbx_description
1 polymer ?
#
loop_
_entity_poly.entity_id
_entity_poly.type
_entity_poly.pdbx_seq_one_letter_code
_entity_poly.pdbx_strand_id
1 'polypeptide(L)'
;MPAARSLTALAVALATLLLAGCGGDAESTPPSSTVSVAPSTTAAPSTTSTTLSAKAELLAAYERSWDVYADALRRLDPSQLPTVFAGNALKLAQQEVAEHKTSGQPSMVRVTHRTRVLLVTATDGVVQDHYTNHSVLVDPATGKPTEPDPNEVVYQRQSLRRTNGVWKVVEVIEERRP
;
A
#
# COMPACT_ATOMS: atom_id res chain seq x y z
N MET A 1 -20.28 -25.82 -18.01
CA MET A 1 -18.96 -26.29 -17.55
C MET A 1 -18.06 -25.05 -17.46
N PRO A 2 -17.73 -24.53 -16.28
CA PRO A 2 -16.86 -23.38 -16.16
C PRO A 2 -15.40 -23.81 -16.20
N ALA A 3 -14.62 -23.19 -17.09
CA ALA A 3 -13.20 -23.40 -17.22
C ALA A 3 -12.48 -22.68 -16.08
N ALA A 4 -11.75 -23.46 -15.27
CA ALA A 4 -10.82 -22.95 -14.29
C ALA A 4 -9.69 -22.17 -15.00
N ARG A 5 -9.59 -20.87 -14.75
CA ARG A 5 -8.46 -20.06 -15.22
C ARG A 5 -7.35 -20.13 -14.19
N SER A 6 -6.31 -20.90 -14.53
CA SER A 6 -5.05 -20.95 -13.80
C SER A 6 -4.33 -19.61 -13.94
N LEU A 7 -4.11 -18.91 -12.84
CA LEU A 7 -3.22 -17.77 -12.74
C LEU A 7 -1.77 -18.26 -12.82
N THR A 8 -1.09 -17.96 -13.91
CA THR A 8 0.31 -18.27 -14.13
C THR A 8 1.17 -17.26 -13.37
N ALA A 9 1.88 -17.72 -12.35
CA ALA A 9 2.85 -16.95 -11.61
C ALA A 9 4.05 -16.60 -12.51
N LEU A 10 4.29 -15.33 -12.74
CA LEU A 10 5.47 -14.82 -13.44
C LEU A 10 6.58 -14.56 -12.42
N ALA A 11 7.60 -15.41 -12.42
CA ALA A 11 8.82 -15.25 -11.63
C ALA A 11 9.71 -14.19 -12.29
N VAL A 12 9.98 -13.08 -11.62
CA VAL A 12 10.94 -12.06 -12.03
C VAL A 12 12.24 -12.26 -11.26
N ALA A 13 13.32 -12.51 -12.00
CA ALA A 13 14.68 -12.71 -11.51
C ALA A 13 15.30 -11.39 -11.02
N LEU A 14 15.91 -11.45 -9.84
CA LEU A 14 16.62 -10.36 -9.18
C LEU A 14 18.06 -10.30 -9.71
N ALA A 15 18.46 -9.20 -10.34
CA ALA A 15 19.85 -8.89 -10.68
C ALA A 15 20.44 -7.97 -9.62
N THR A 16 21.43 -8.45 -8.88
CA THR A 16 22.25 -7.73 -7.92
C THR A 16 23.37 -6.96 -8.62
N LEU A 17 23.48 -5.64 -8.41
CA LEU A 17 24.66 -4.86 -8.75
C LEU A 17 25.32 -4.36 -7.46
N LEU A 18 26.53 -4.87 -7.22
CA LEU A 18 27.47 -4.38 -6.21
C LEU A 18 28.30 -3.25 -6.81
N LEU A 19 28.36 -2.09 -6.15
CA LEU A 19 29.36 -1.07 -6.40
C LEU A 19 30.03 -0.68 -5.08
N ALA A 20 31.29 -1.06 -4.97
CA ALA A 20 32.23 -0.64 -3.94
C ALA A 20 32.82 0.72 -4.34
N GLY A 21 32.95 1.62 -3.39
CA GLY A 21 33.67 2.90 -3.55
C GLY A 21 34.35 3.28 -2.24
N CYS A 22 35.69 3.12 -2.21
CA CYS A 22 36.59 3.56 -1.16
C CYS A 22 36.99 5.02 -1.30
N GLY A 23 37.41 5.61 -0.16
CA GLY A 23 38.41 6.72 -0.11
C GLY A 23 37.90 7.98 0.53
N GLY A 24 38.53 8.37 1.62
CA GLY A 24 39.55 9.36 1.77
C GLY A 24 39.59 10.01 3.15
N ASP A 25 40.68 9.82 3.87
CA ASP A 25 41.06 10.49 5.10
C ASP A 25 41.33 11.99 4.88
N ALA A 26 40.96 12.82 5.85
CA ALA A 26 41.64 14.08 6.11
C ALA A 26 41.47 14.48 7.58
N GLU A 27 42.57 14.33 8.28
CA GLU A 27 42.89 14.79 9.63
C GLU A 27 43.01 16.31 9.66
N SER A 28 42.40 16.98 10.65
CA SER A 28 42.78 18.32 11.10
C SER A 28 42.37 18.56 12.54
N THR A 29 43.38 18.74 13.38
CA THR A 29 43.33 18.97 14.81
C THR A 29 43.06 20.47 15.16
N PRO A 30 42.71 20.80 16.44
CA PRO A 30 41.80 21.87 16.83
C PRO A 30 42.48 23.18 17.30
N PRO A 31 41.69 24.16 17.71
CA PRO A 31 42.02 24.89 18.93
C PRO A 31 40.88 24.85 19.96
N SER A 32 41.29 24.63 21.20
CA SER A 32 40.50 24.72 22.41
C SER A 32 39.95 26.13 22.63
N SER A 33 38.63 26.22 22.81
CA SER A 33 37.98 27.35 23.45
C SER A 33 36.99 26.84 24.49
N THR A 34 37.36 27.05 25.75
CA THR A 34 36.55 26.81 26.92
C THR A 34 35.36 27.78 26.95
N VAL A 35 34.16 27.32 26.68
CA VAL A 35 32.93 28.07 26.92
C VAL A 35 32.15 27.32 27.99
N SER A 36 31.98 28.02 29.12
CA SER A 36 31.09 27.58 30.22
C SER A 36 29.64 27.53 29.73
N VAL A 37 29.10 26.33 29.64
CA VAL A 37 27.69 26.11 29.22
C VAL A 37 26.87 25.83 30.45
N ALA A 38 25.89 26.70 30.71
CA ALA A 38 24.82 26.48 31.66
C ALA A 38 24.01 25.20 31.24
N PRO A 39 23.46 24.42 32.17
CA PRO A 39 22.69 23.23 31.82
C PRO A 39 21.37 23.67 31.16
N SER A 40 21.32 23.60 29.84
CA SER A 40 20.06 23.66 29.09
C SER A 40 19.33 22.35 29.32
N THR A 41 18.22 22.43 30.04
CA THR A 41 17.27 21.32 30.16
C THR A 41 16.70 21.02 28.78
N THR A 42 17.31 20.08 28.07
CA THR A 42 16.81 19.58 26.79
C THR A 42 15.52 18.81 27.07
N ALA A 43 14.40 19.42 26.77
CA ALA A 43 13.11 18.70 26.75
C ALA A 43 13.23 17.57 25.72
N ALA A 44 13.04 16.33 26.20
CA ALA A 44 13.04 15.16 25.33
C ALA A 44 11.95 15.33 24.27
N PRO A 45 12.26 15.10 22.97
CA PRO A 45 11.25 15.22 21.92
C PRO A 45 10.13 14.23 22.16
N SER A 46 8.89 14.72 22.14
CA SER A 46 7.66 13.91 22.26
C SER A 46 7.46 13.04 21.02
N THR A 47 8.30 12.02 20.86
CA THR A 47 8.26 11.08 19.72
C THR A 47 6.98 10.24 19.65
N THR A 48 6.32 10.04 20.79
CA THR A 48 5.10 9.21 20.90
C THR A 48 3.91 9.81 20.15
N SER A 49 3.74 11.13 20.20
CA SER A 49 2.61 11.82 19.56
C SER A 49 2.72 11.77 18.03
N THR A 50 3.93 11.95 17.48
CA THR A 50 4.17 11.91 16.03
C THR A 50 3.95 10.50 15.46
N THR A 51 4.34 9.45 16.18
CA THR A 51 4.17 8.06 15.74
C THR A 51 2.70 7.65 15.69
N LEU A 52 1.90 8.07 16.66
CA LEU A 52 0.46 7.79 16.66
C LEU A 52 -0.24 8.51 15.50
N SER A 53 0.11 9.76 15.23
CA SER A 53 -0.42 10.52 14.11
C SER A 53 -0.05 9.89 12.77
N ALA A 54 1.23 9.53 12.56
CA ALA A 54 1.69 8.90 11.33
C ALA A 54 1.02 7.54 11.06
N LYS A 55 0.82 6.74 12.12
CA LYS A 55 0.10 5.47 12.02
C LYS A 55 -1.37 5.68 11.63
N ALA A 56 -2.03 6.66 12.22
CA ALA A 56 -3.43 6.97 11.92
C ALA A 56 -3.57 7.48 10.47
N GLU A 57 -2.69 8.37 10.02
CA GLU A 57 -2.65 8.85 8.64
C GLU A 57 -2.42 7.70 7.63
N LEU A 58 -1.51 6.77 7.96
CA LEU A 58 -1.24 5.61 7.12
C LEU A 58 -2.47 4.71 6.98
N LEU A 59 -3.16 4.41 8.08
CA LEU A 59 -4.38 3.58 8.06
C LEU A 59 -5.51 4.27 7.31
N ALA A 60 -5.72 5.56 7.52
CA ALA A 60 -6.73 6.32 6.77
C ALA A 60 -6.44 6.34 5.25
N ALA A 61 -5.16 6.42 4.86
CA ALA A 61 -4.79 6.33 3.46
C ALA A 61 -5.00 4.92 2.87
N TYR A 62 -4.72 3.89 3.66
CA TYR A 62 -5.01 2.50 3.32
C TYR A 62 -6.51 2.28 3.09
N GLU A 63 -7.37 2.68 4.02
CA GLU A 63 -8.83 2.58 3.92
C GLU A 63 -9.36 3.35 2.70
N ARG A 64 -8.89 4.59 2.52
CA ARG A 64 -9.23 5.38 1.33
C ARG A 64 -8.85 4.70 0.02
N SER A 65 -7.74 3.97 -0.02
CA SER A 65 -7.33 3.26 -1.24
C SER A 65 -8.35 2.18 -1.62
N TRP A 66 -8.93 1.49 -0.65
CA TRP A 66 -9.99 0.53 -0.87
C TRP A 66 -11.29 1.17 -1.36
N ASP A 67 -11.69 2.32 -0.80
CA ASP A 67 -12.88 3.05 -1.24
C ASP A 67 -12.76 3.49 -2.70
N VAL A 68 -11.61 4.05 -3.08
CA VAL A 68 -11.36 4.50 -4.46
C VAL A 68 -11.29 3.31 -5.42
N TYR A 69 -10.67 2.22 -5.01
CA TYR A 69 -10.61 0.99 -5.81
C TYR A 69 -12.00 0.38 -6.01
N ALA A 70 -12.81 0.28 -4.95
CA ALA A 70 -14.17 -0.22 -5.03
C ALA A 70 -15.05 0.64 -5.97
N ASP A 71 -14.90 1.96 -5.90
CA ASP A 71 -15.64 2.87 -6.80
C ASP A 71 -15.19 2.72 -8.26
N ALA A 72 -13.88 2.55 -8.50
CA ALA A 72 -13.33 2.33 -9.83
C ALA A 72 -13.86 1.05 -10.49
N LEU A 73 -13.92 -0.06 -9.76
CA LEU A 73 -14.48 -1.34 -10.24
C LEU A 73 -15.99 -1.27 -10.45
N ARG A 74 -16.70 -0.58 -9.56
CA ARG A 74 -18.15 -0.40 -9.68
C ARG A 74 -18.52 0.45 -10.89
N ARG A 75 -17.76 1.50 -11.19
CA ARG A 75 -18.00 2.43 -12.30
C ARG A 75 -17.28 2.06 -13.60
N LEU A 76 -16.38 1.09 -13.55
CA LEU A 76 -15.49 0.74 -14.66
C LEU A 76 -14.65 1.94 -15.13
N ASP A 77 -14.25 2.80 -14.17
CA ASP A 77 -13.52 4.04 -14.39
C ASP A 77 -12.24 4.12 -13.53
N PRO A 78 -11.05 4.01 -14.14
CA PRO A 78 -9.78 4.04 -13.42
C PRO A 78 -9.27 5.46 -13.09
N SER A 79 -10.00 6.53 -13.44
CA SER A 79 -9.51 7.92 -13.42
C SER A 79 -9.04 8.39 -12.03
N GLN A 80 -9.64 7.89 -10.96
CA GLN A 80 -9.31 8.27 -9.58
C GLN A 80 -8.22 7.41 -8.96
N LEU A 81 -7.87 6.25 -9.53
CA LEU A 81 -6.83 5.36 -8.98
C LEU A 81 -5.48 6.06 -8.74
N PRO A 82 -4.97 6.97 -9.62
CA PRO A 82 -3.69 7.65 -9.36
C PRO A 82 -3.68 8.56 -8.13
N THR A 83 -4.83 8.87 -7.56
CA THR A 83 -4.91 9.68 -6.32
C THR A 83 -4.45 8.89 -5.08
N VAL A 84 -4.60 7.57 -5.09
CA VAL A 84 -4.32 6.68 -3.95
C VAL A 84 -3.33 5.56 -4.27
N PHE A 85 -3.09 5.26 -5.55
CA PHE A 85 -2.12 4.25 -6.01
C PHE A 85 -0.98 4.88 -6.80
N ALA A 86 0.18 4.21 -6.81
CA ALA A 86 1.33 4.54 -7.66
C ALA A 86 2.12 3.26 -7.99
N GLY A 87 3.12 3.37 -8.86
CA GLY A 87 4.03 2.27 -9.18
C GLY A 87 3.33 1.03 -9.70
N ASN A 88 3.70 -0.14 -9.18
CA ASN A 88 3.15 -1.43 -9.61
C ASN A 88 1.69 -1.61 -9.16
N ALA A 89 1.33 -1.15 -7.96
CA ALA A 89 -0.03 -1.23 -7.46
C ALA A 89 -1.03 -0.48 -8.36
N LEU A 90 -0.64 0.70 -8.88
CA LEU A 90 -1.48 1.43 -9.82
C LEU A 90 -1.69 0.65 -11.13
N LYS A 91 -0.63 0.06 -11.67
CA LYS A 91 -0.72 -0.72 -12.92
C LYS A 91 -1.68 -1.90 -12.78
N LEU A 92 -1.57 -2.64 -11.68
CA LEU A 92 -2.43 -3.79 -11.40
C LEU A 92 -3.90 -3.36 -11.24
N ALA A 93 -4.17 -2.33 -10.46
CA ALA A 93 -5.52 -1.82 -10.27
C ALA A 93 -6.14 -1.30 -11.58
N GLN A 94 -5.36 -0.61 -12.42
CA GLN A 94 -5.82 -0.15 -13.74
C GLN A 94 -6.10 -1.30 -14.69
N GLN A 95 -5.26 -2.34 -14.68
CA GLN A 95 -5.45 -3.54 -15.50
C GLN A 95 -6.74 -4.25 -15.10
N GLU A 96 -7.00 -4.42 -13.82
CA GLU A 96 -8.21 -5.08 -13.33
C GLU A 96 -9.47 -4.33 -13.73
N VAL A 97 -9.49 -2.99 -13.55
CA VAL A 97 -10.62 -2.16 -14.03
C VAL A 97 -10.81 -2.29 -15.56
N ALA A 98 -9.73 -2.37 -16.34
CA ALA A 98 -9.80 -2.55 -17.78
C ALA A 98 -10.37 -3.92 -18.17
N GLU A 99 -10.04 -4.99 -17.43
CA GLU A 99 -10.60 -6.34 -17.62
C GLU A 99 -12.09 -6.35 -17.32
N HIS A 100 -12.53 -5.76 -16.23
CA HIS A 100 -13.94 -5.58 -15.88
C HIS A 100 -14.70 -4.74 -16.93
N LYS A 101 -14.06 -3.68 -17.41
CA LYS A 101 -14.64 -2.84 -18.48
C LYS A 101 -14.80 -3.60 -19.80
N THR A 102 -13.82 -4.44 -20.15
CA THR A 102 -13.87 -5.26 -21.37
C THR A 102 -14.97 -6.32 -21.29
N SER A 103 -15.19 -6.92 -20.12
CA SER A 103 -16.27 -7.87 -19.89
C SER A 103 -17.64 -7.19 -19.73
N GLY A 104 -17.68 -5.88 -19.51
CA GLY A 104 -18.90 -5.14 -19.19
C GLY A 104 -19.50 -5.48 -17.82
N GLN A 105 -18.74 -6.12 -16.94
CA GLN A 105 -19.21 -6.61 -15.65
C GLN A 105 -18.59 -5.80 -14.49
N PRO A 106 -19.32 -4.86 -13.88
CA PRO A 106 -18.89 -4.18 -12.67
C PRO A 106 -18.74 -5.15 -11.50
N SER A 107 -17.87 -4.80 -10.55
CA SER A 107 -17.76 -5.51 -9.29
C SER A 107 -18.29 -4.66 -8.13
N MET A 108 -19.01 -5.27 -7.22
CA MET A 108 -19.36 -4.71 -5.92
C MET A 108 -18.35 -5.25 -4.90
N VAL A 109 -17.31 -4.45 -4.63
CA VAL A 109 -16.28 -4.79 -3.66
C VAL A 109 -16.84 -4.68 -2.25
N ARG A 110 -16.76 -5.76 -1.50
CA ARG A 110 -17.09 -5.85 -0.08
C ARG A 110 -16.05 -6.68 0.63
N VAL A 111 -15.40 -6.09 1.62
CA VAL A 111 -14.32 -6.74 2.37
C VAL A 111 -14.47 -6.46 3.86
N THR A 112 -14.11 -7.44 4.67
CA THR A 112 -14.03 -7.29 6.12
C THR A 112 -12.57 -7.37 6.52
N HIS A 113 -11.99 -6.21 6.86
CA HIS A 113 -10.57 -6.04 7.13
C HIS A 113 -10.16 -6.47 8.56
N ARG A 114 -8.92 -7.02 8.66
CA ARG A 114 -8.18 -7.23 9.92
C ARG A 114 -6.75 -6.71 9.74
N THR A 115 -6.62 -5.40 9.81
CA THR A 115 -5.37 -4.70 9.50
C THR A 115 -4.39 -4.67 10.66
N ARG A 116 -3.09 -4.76 10.33
CA ARG A 116 -1.97 -4.55 11.24
C ARG A 116 -0.91 -3.70 10.56
N VAL A 117 -0.52 -2.60 11.17
CA VAL A 117 0.64 -1.81 10.71
C VAL A 117 1.90 -2.52 11.15
N LEU A 118 2.73 -2.92 10.20
CA LEU A 118 4.03 -3.57 10.44
C LEU A 118 5.16 -2.55 10.52
N LEU A 119 5.07 -1.47 9.74
CA LEU A 119 6.07 -0.40 9.67
C LEU A 119 5.37 0.92 9.41
N VAL A 120 5.86 1.99 10.03
CA VAL A 120 5.55 3.37 9.67
C VAL A 120 6.75 4.25 9.98
N THR A 121 7.18 5.02 8.97
CA THR A 121 8.18 6.06 9.04
C THR A 121 7.57 7.39 8.55
N ALA A 122 8.39 8.41 8.35
CA ALA A 122 7.92 9.67 7.76
C ALA A 122 7.46 9.51 6.30
N THR A 123 8.05 8.55 5.57
CA THR A 123 7.86 8.39 4.11
C THR A 123 7.36 7.02 3.68
N ASP A 124 7.53 5.99 4.50
CA ASP A 124 7.21 4.62 4.13
C ASP A 124 6.36 3.94 5.20
N GLY A 125 5.41 3.15 4.76
CA GLY A 125 4.53 2.37 5.62
C GLY A 125 4.24 0.99 5.04
N VAL A 126 4.00 0.03 5.93
CA VAL A 126 3.61 -1.33 5.54
C VAL A 126 2.40 -1.74 6.37
N VAL A 127 1.33 -2.08 5.69
CA VAL A 127 0.09 -2.61 6.28
C VAL A 127 -0.05 -4.07 5.85
N GLN A 128 -0.19 -4.94 6.83
CA GLN A 128 -0.65 -6.31 6.62
C GLN A 128 -2.15 -6.36 6.85
N ASP A 129 -2.85 -7.02 5.95
CA ASP A 129 -4.29 -7.22 6.09
C ASP A 129 -4.67 -8.68 5.83
N HIS A 130 -5.46 -9.21 6.73
CA HIS A 130 -6.16 -10.48 6.54
C HIS A 130 -7.63 -10.12 6.39
N TYR A 131 -8.15 -10.14 5.18
CA TYR A 131 -9.53 -9.76 4.96
C TYR A 131 -10.37 -10.93 4.45
N THR A 132 -11.65 -10.90 4.78
CA THR A 132 -12.63 -11.78 4.14
C THR A 132 -13.21 -11.06 2.93
N ASN A 133 -13.05 -11.66 1.76
CA ASN A 133 -13.56 -11.17 0.50
C ASN A 133 -15.00 -11.63 0.28
N HIS A 134 -15.92 -10.68 0.19
CA HIS A 134 -17.33 -10.85 -0.14
C HIS A 134 -17.68 -10.16 -1.47
N SER A 135 -16.65 -9.80 -2.27
CA SER A 135 -16.85 -9.08 -3.52
C SER A 135 -17.49 -9.98 -4.56
N VAL A 136 -18.44 -9.44 -5.32
CA VAL A 136 -19.18 -10.17 -6.34
C VAL A 136 -19.28 -9.34 -7.61
N LEU A 137 -19.36 -10.03 -8.76
CA LEU A 137 -19.77 -9.40 -10.00
C LEU A 137 -21.24 -9.05 -9.94
N VAL A 138 -21.61 -7.93 -10.57
CA VAL A 138 -23.00 -7.48 -10.61
C VAL A 138 -23.47 -7.27 -12.06
N ASP A 139 -24.73 -7.54 -12.28
CA ASP A 139 -25.41 -7.19 -13.52
C ASP A 139 -25.48 -5.66 -13.64
N PRO A 140 -24.96 -5.07 -14.73
CA PRO A 140 -24.88 -3.61 -14.88
C PRO A 140 -26.24 -2.92 -14.99
N ALA A 141 -27.29 -3.63 -15.40
CA ALA A 141 -28.62 -3.07 -15.57
C ALA A 141 -29.43 -3.09 -14.26
N THR A 142 -29.22 -4.11 -13.41
CA THR A 142 -30.02 -4.32 -12.20
C THR A 142 -29.23 -4.10 -10.92
N GLY A 143 -27.88 -4.10 -10.98
CA GLY A 143 -26.98 -4.03 -9.82
C GLY A 143 -27.03 -5.28 -8.92
N LYS A 144 -27.70 -6.36 -9.37
CA LYS A 144 -27.78 -7.60 -8.59
C LYS A 144 -26.55 -8.47 -8.80
N PRO A 145 -26.10 -9.19 -7.75
CA PRO A 145 -25.04 -10.17 -7.89
C PRO A 145 -25.34 -11.20 -8.98
N THR A 146 -24.33 -11.50 -9.80
CA THR A 146 -24.40 -12.54 -10.86
C THR A 146 -23.75 -13.85 -10.43
N GLU A 147 -23.08 -13.84 -9.28
CA GLU A 147 -22.38 -14.98 -8.70
C GLU A 147 -22.58 -15.03 -7.18
N PRO A 148 -22.39 -16.20 -6.53
CA PRO A 148 -22.45 -16.30 -5.09
C PRO A 148 -21.28 -15.58 -4.42
N ASP A 149 -21.48 -15.16 -3.16
CA ASP A 149 -20.45 -14.59 -2.30
C ASP A 149 -19.30 -15.61 -2.10
N PRO A 150 -18.05 -15.28 -2.46
CA PRO A 150 -16.93 -16.19 -2.33
C PRO A 150 -16.56 -16.49 -0.88
N ASN A 151 -16.81 -15.57 0.06
CA ASN A 151 -16.49 -15.70 1.48
C ASN A 151 -15.05 -16.23 1.71
N GLU A 152 -14.11 -15.72 0.93
CA GLU A 152 -12.71 -16.17 0.92
C GLU A 152 -11.84 -15.33 1.82
N VAL A 153 -10.94 -15.97 2.59
CA VAL A 153 -9.94 -15.25 3.39
C VAL A 153 -8.67 -15.05 2.57
N VAL A 154 -8.31 -13.78 2.38
CA VAL A 154 -7.13 -13.34 1.65
C VAL A 154 -6.12 -12.75 2.62
N TYR A 155 -4.85 -13.07 2.43
CA TYR A 155 -3.72 -12.55 3.17
C TYR A 155 -2.90 -11.67 2.24
N GLN A 156 -2.73 -10.40 2.59
CA GLN A 156 -1.92 -9.50 1.77
C GLN A 156 -1.11 -8.54 2.62
N ARG A 157 -0.05 -8.02 2.01
CA ARG A 157 0.74 -6.92 2.51
C ARG A 157 0.77 -5.80 1.48
N GLN A 158 0.50 -4.59 1.93
CA GLN A 158 0.57 -3.40 1.11
C GLN A 158 1.68 -2.47 1.61
N SER A 159 2.57 -2.07 0.67
CA SER A 159 3.56 -1.04 0.90
C SER A 159 2.99 0.31 0.47
N LEU A 160 3.03 1.29 1.36
CA LEU A 160 2.61 2.66 1.07
C LEU A 160 3.82 3.58 1.13
N ARG A 161 3.84 4.58 0.25
CA ARG A 161 4.85 5.65 0.24
C ARG A 161 4.20 7.01 0.29
N ARG A 162 4.78 7.89 1.12
CA ARG A 162 4.36 9.29 1.22
C ARG A 162 5.17 10.15 0.25
N THR A 163 4.49 10.79 -0.71
CA THR A 163 5.11 11.70 -1.68
C THR A 163 4.32 13.00 -1.68
N ASN A 164 5.00 14.12 -1.50
CA ASN A 164 4.37 15.45 -1.40
C ASN A 164 3.24 15.50 -0.34
N GLY A 165 3.48 14.86 0.80
CA GLY A 165 2.50 14.82 1.90
C GLY A 165 1.36 13.80 1.75
N VAL A 166 1.24 13.12 0.61
CA VAL A 166 0.16 12.17 0.31
C VAL A 166 0.68 10.74 0.34
N TRP A 167 0.05 9.87 1.14
CA TRP A 167 0.29 8.44 1.14
C TRP A 167 -0.37 7.78 -0.07
N LYS A 168 0.38 6.91 -0.75
CA LYS A 168 -0.12 6.08 -1.86
C LYS A 168 0.34 4.64 -1.72
N VAL A 169 -0.52 3.70 -2.04
CA VAL A 169 -0.14 2.29 -2.18
C VAL A 169 0.75 2.16 -3.42
N VAL A 170 1.95 1.60 -3.24
CA VAL A 170 2.94 1.44 -4.32
C VAL A 170 3.13 -0.02 -4.73
N GLU A 171 2.80 -0.94 -3.81
CA GLU A 171 2.96 -2.37 -4.02
C GLU A 171 1.91 -3.14 -3.21
N VAL A 172 1.38 -4.21 -3.78
CA VAL A 172 0.50 -5.19 -3.13
C VAL A 172 1.11 -6.57 -3.34
N ILE A 173 1.27 -7.32 -2.26
CA ILE A 173 1.80 -8.68 -2.28
C ILE A 173 0.78 -9.58 -1.58
N GLU A 174 0.27 -10.57 -2.29
CA GLU A 174 -0.49 -11.65 -1.67
C GLU A 174 0.46 -12.58 -0.91
N GLU A 175 0.13 -12.84 0.33
CA GLU A 175 0.88 -13.75 1.18
C GLU A 175 0.23 -15.14 1.12
N ARG A 176 1.06 -16.18 1.09
CA ARG A 176 0.52 -17.55 1.22
C ARG A 176 -0.05 -17.72 2.63
N ARG A 177 -1.15 -18.44 2.72
CA ARG A 177 -1.73 -18.83 4.00
C ARG A 177 -0.64 -19.50 4.86
N PRO A 178 -0.44 -19.05 6.11
CA PRO A 178 0.50 -19.69 7.03
C PRO A 178 0.08 -21.11 7.37
#